data_6c3f4203784478f3c3ab20b72e2cd916
#
_entry.id   6c3f4203784478f3c3ab20b72e2cd916
#
_cell.length_a   1.000
_cell.length_b   1.000
_cell.length_c   1.000
_cell.angle_alpha   90.00
_cell.angle_beta   90.00
_cell.angle_gamma   90.00
#
_symmetry.space_group_name_H-M   'P 1'
#
loop_
_entity.id
_entity.type
_entity.pdbx_description
1 polymer ?
#
loop_
_entity_poly.entity_id
_entity_poly.type
_entity_poly.pdbx_seq_one_letter_code
_entity_poly.pdbx_strand_id
1 'polypeptide(L)'
;SNLEASHYQRLGEDVALMVGGFYNAQTGFFRNTTTGERADDYQEAGGKLMLTGRLHSGWKVNVTADYQYVDQSAFPYGSLDLNTGKAEQPASTFPGSYRRNNLITGLTLSYDANTFSLASTTSYQYLKDHMYMDQDYLEADYMRMMQDQLQNAMTQEFSLKSRKPVGGVWHWAAGAFFSAQWLKTNGPVFFDSAMTTPIGNAIQQQMYGAMLQAMAQRMMRPGMTHEQALALAAQMIERAGGVSMNVEMGAPGTYHTPQYNIGF
;
A
#
# COMPACT_ATOMS: atom_id res chain seq x y z
N SER A 1 2.37 17.78 -16.22
CA SER A 1 1.79 17.49 -17.56
C SER A 1 0.51 16.70 -17.39
N ASN A 2 -0.51 17.04 -18.16
CA ASN A 2 -1.78 16.31 -18.18
C ASN A 2 -2.18 16.13 -19.65
N LEU A 3 -2.50 14.90 -20.04
CA LEU A 3 -3.00 14.53 -21.37
C LEU A 3 -4.19 13.59 -21.19
N GLU A 4 -5.32 13.93 -21.82
CA GLU A 4 -6.51 13.07 -21.86
C GLU A 4 -7.10 13.08 -23.26
N ALA A 5 -7.54 11.91 -23.73
CA ALA A 5 -8.24 11.77 -24.99
C ALA A 5 -9.35 10.73 -24.86
N SER A 6 -10.49 11.00 -25.49
CA SER A 6 -11.63 10.09 -25.53
C SER A 6 -12.25 10.08 -26.92
N HIS A 7 -12.64 8.89 -27.37
CA HIS A 7 -13.33 8.66 -28.61
C HIS A 7 -14.67 7.99 -28.37
N TYR A 8 -15.70 8.50 -29.04
CA TYR A 8 -17.07 8.02 -28.97
C TYR A 8 -17.50 7.52 -30.35
N GLN A 9 -17.94 6.28 -30.42
CA GLN A 9 -18.34 5.64 -31.67
C GLN A 9 -19.69 4.95 -31.53
N ARG A 10 -20.63 5.28 -32.43
CA ARG A 10 -21.82 4.46 -32.63
C ARG A 10 -21.44 3.23 -33.45
N LEU A 11 -21.72 2.04 -32.93
CA LEU A 11 -21.48 0.76 -33.62
C LEU A 11 -22.71 0.26 -34.35
N GLY A 12 -23.83 1.03 -34.28
CA GLY A 12 -25.10 0.76 -34.91
C GLY A 12 -26.17 1.69 -34.34
N GLU A 13 -27.44 1.38 -34.57
CA GLU A 13 -28.55 2.21 -34.07
C GLU A 13 -28.71 2.12 -32.55
N ASP A 14 -28.38 0.96 -31.99
CA ASP A 14 -28.64 0.61 -30.61
C ASP A 14 -27.39 0.41 -29.74
N VAL A 15 -26.19 0.50 -30.32
CA VAL A 15 -24.92 0.26 -29.60
C VAL A 15 -23.97 1.46 -29.76
N ALA A 16 -23.42 1.91 -28.66
CA ALA A 16 -22.39 2.95 -28.63
C ALA A 16 -21.20 2.50 -27.73
N LEU A 17 -20.00 2.86 -28.19
CA LEU A 17 -18.74 2.60 -27.51
C LEU A 17 -18.06 3.92 -27.20
N MET A 18 -17.50 4.03 -25.99
CA MET A 18 -16.52 5.04 -25.61
C MET A 18 -15.23 4.36 -25.18
N VAL A 19 -14.11 4.85 -25.72
CA VAL A 19 -12.77 4.48 -25.28
C VAL A 19 -12.02 5.76 -24.99
N GLY A 20 -11.38 5.83 -23.84
CA GLY A 20 -10.57 6.97 -23.42
C GLY A 20 -9.28 6.51 -22.78
N GLY A 21 -8.31 7.41 -22.73
CA GLY A 21 -7.06 7.21 -22.03
C GLY A 21 -6.53 8.52 -21.49
N PHE A 22 -5.73 8.45 -20.46
CA PHE A 22 -5.10 9.61 -19.84
C PHE A 22 -3.68 9.30 -19.37
N TYR A 23 -2.89 10.35 -19.29
CA TYR A 23 -1.57 10.35 -18.66
C TYR A 23 -1.36 11.65 -17.91
N ASN A 24 -0.97 11.55 -16.64
CA ASN A 24 -0.62 12.67 -15.78
C ASN A 24 0.79 12.48 -15.25
N ALA A 25 1.58 13.55 -15.21
CA ALA A 25 2.91 13.55 -14.61
C ALA A 25 3.20 14.88 -13.93
N GLN A 26 3.81 14.80 -12.76
CA GLN A 26 4.21 15.93 -11.94
C GLN A 26 5.60 15.67 -11.36
N THR A 27 6.46 16.67 -11.37
CA THR A 27 7.83 16.59 -10.81
C THR A 27 7.90 16.85 -9.31
N GLY A 28 6.76 17.15 -8.67
CA GLY A 28 6.69 17.41 -7.23
C GLY A 28 7.17 18.80 -6.80
N PHE A 29 6.93 19.13 -5.56
CA PHE A 29 7.26 20.43 -4.93
C PHE A 29 8.33 20.29 -3.84
N PHE A 30 8.39 19.12 -3.19
CA PHE A 30 9.28 18.87 -2.07
C PHE A 30 10.59 18.25 -2.54
N ARG A 31 11.64 18.56 -1.79
CA ARG A 31 12.96 18.00 -2.04
C ARG A 31 13.44 17.32 -0.74
N ASN A 32 13.86 16.09 -0.85
CA ASN A 32 14.47 15.36 0.26
C ASN A 32 15.82 16.01 0.59
N THR A 33 16.01 16.43 1.83
CA THR A 33 17.22 17.12 2.28
C THR A 33 18.43 16.19 2.40
N THR A 34 18.20 14.90 2.65
CA THR A 34 19.24 13.88 2.78
C THR A 34 19.76 13.41 1.42
N THR A 35 18.86 13.09 0.49
CA THR A 35 19.24 12.56 -0.83
C THR A 35 19.38 13.62 -1.92
N GLY A 36 18.80 14.81 -1.70
CA GLY A 36 18.74 15.88 -2.69
C GLY A 36 17.75 15.65 -3.84
N GLU A 37 17.02 14.53 -3.86
CA GLU A 37 16.08 14.18 -4.89
C GLU A 37 14.69 14.77 -4.65
N ARG A 38 13.81 14.69 -5.65
CA ARG A 38 12.39 15.01 -5.47
C ARG A 38 11.72 13.94 -4.62
N ALA A 39 10.87 14.36 -3.69
CA ALA A 39 10.23 13.47 -2.73
C ALA A 39 8.75 13.18 -3.04
N ASP A 40 8.18 13.87 -4.03
CA ASP A 40 6.76 13.83 -4.37
C ASP A 40 6.50 13.86 -5.89
N ASP A 41 7.44 13.37 -6.66
CA ASP A 41 7.21 13.13 -8.09
C ASP A 41 6.17 12.01 -8.27
N TYR A 42 5.38 12.15 -9.31
CA TYR A 42 4.23 11.32 -9.53
C TYR A 42 3.92 11.21 -11.02
N GLN A 43 3.55 10.02 -11.43
CA GLN A 43 2.97 9.76 -12.73
C GLN A 43 1.86 8.73 -12.64
N GLU A 44 0.84 8.92 -13.46
CA GLU A 44 -0.23 7.95 -13.63
C GLU A 44 -0.66 7.86 -15.08
N ALA A 45 -1.12 6.68 -15.45
CA ALA A 45 -1.72 6.43 -16.75
C ALA A 45 -2.93 5.51 -16.58
N GLY A 46 -3.90 5.66 -17.45
CA GLY A 46 -5.09 4.82 -17.38
C GLY A 46 -5.90 4.84 -18.65
N GLY A 47 -6.91 3.97 -18.65
CA GLY A 47 -7.85 3.86 -19.75
C GLY A 47 -9.25 3.53 -19.26
N LYS A 48 -10.24 4.03 -20.04
CA LYS A 48 -11.66 3.85 -19.77
C LYS A 48 -12.34 3.24 -21.00
N LEU A 49 -13.24 2.32 -20.74
CA LEU A 49 -14.10 1.73 -21.75
C LEU A 49 -15.55 1.78 -21.25
N MET A 50 -16.47 2.20 -22.10
CA MET A 50 -17.90 2.11 -21.85
C MET A 50 -18.59 1.59 -23.10
N LEU A 51 -19.33 0.51 -22.96
CA LEU A 51 -20.21 -0.03 -23.99
C LEU A 51 -21.65 0.07 -23.52
N THR A 52 -22.46 0.81 -24.25
CA THR A 52 -23.89 0.97 -23.97
C THR A 52 -24.71 0.41 -25.10
N GLY A 53 -25.69 -0.42 -24.78
CA GLY A 53 -26.58 -1.03 -25.75
C GLY A 53 -28.06 -0.98 -25.35
N ARG A 54 -28.94 -0.74 -26.31
CA ARG A 54 -30.37 -0.98 -26.20
C ARG A 54 -30.66 -2.35 -26.78
N LEU A 55 -31.24 -3.22 -25.97
CA LEU A 55 -31.68 -4.53 -26.39
C LEU A 55 -33.18 -4.50 -26.70
N HIS A 56 -33.69 -5.57 -27.29
CA HIS A 56 -35.10 -5.66 -27.61
C HIS A 56 -35.99 -5.57 -26.37
N SER A 57 -37.23 -5.12 -26.53
CA SER A 57 -38.25 -5.14 -25.46
C SER A 57 -37.95 -4.29 -24.20
N GLY A 58 -37.26 -3.16 -24.35
CA GLY A 58 -37.04 -2.21 -23.23
C GLY A 58 -35.84 -2.50 -22.34
N TRP A 59 -35.04 -3.49 -22.66
CA TRP A 59 -33.78 -3.76 -21.98
C TRP A 59 -32.64 -2.86 -22.46
N LYS A 60 -31.78 -2.48 -21.52
CA LYS A 60 -30.53 -1.76 -21.79
C LYS A 60 -29.40 -2.44 -21.05
N VAL A 61 -28.24 -2.41 -21.64
CA VAL A 61 -26.99 -2.89 -21.06
C VAL A 61 -25.95 -1.78 -21.05
N ASN A 62 -25.22 -1.65 -19.96
CA ASN A 62 -24.05 -0.80 -19.86
C ASN A 62 -22.90 -1.61 -19.25
N VAL A 63 -21.78 -1.68 -19.96
CA VAL A 63 -20.52 -2.30 -19.49
C VAL A 63 -19.50 -1.21 -19.37
N THR A 64 -18.81 -1.16 -18.24
CA THR A 64 -17.73 -0.21 -18.00
C THR A 64 -16.47 -0.94 -17.54
N ALA A 65 -15.32 -0.44 -17.94
CA ALA A 65 -14.03 -0.82 -17.40
C ALA A 65 -13.16 0.43 -17.27
N ASP A 66 -12.54 0.59 -16.12
CA ASP A 66 -11.62 1.68 -15.80
C ASP A 66 -10.36 1.07 -15.22
N TYR A 67 -9.21 1.36 -15.83
CA TYR A 67 -7.91 0.92 -15.37
C TYR A 67 -7.01 2.11 -15.11
N GLN A 68 -6.32 2.09 -13.98
CA GLN A 68 -5.37 3.11 -13.56
C GLN A 68 -4.09 2.45 -13.04
N TYR A 69 -2.97 2.93 -13.54
CA TYR A 69 -1.65 2.66 -12.99
C TYR A 69 -1.06 3.93 -12.41
N VAL A 70 -0.54 3.85 -11.20
CA VAL A 70 0.16 4.95 -10.50
C VAL A 70 1.57 4.50 -10.18
N ASP A 71 2.54 5.37 -10.42
CA ASP A 71 3.93 5.24 -9.97
C ASP A 71 4.37 6.60 -9.41
N GLN A 72 4.70 6.63 -8.14
CA GLN A 72 5.08 7.86 -7.45
C GLN A 72 6.17 7.58 -6.41
N SER A 73 6.90 8.61 -6.04
CA SER A 73 7.72 8.60 -4.84
C SER A 73 6.83 8.37 -3.60
N ALA A 74 7.42 7.90 -2.53
CA ALA A 74 6.69 7.73 -1.28
C ALA A 74 6.23 9.09 -0.73
N PHE A 75 5.54 9.06 0.37
CA PHE A 75 4.92 10.24 0.96
C PHE A 75 5.98 11.24 1.47
N PRO A 76 5.91 12.53 1.09
CA PRO A 76 6.89 13.54 1.44
C PRO A 76 6.65 14.09 2.86
N TYR A 77 6.67 13.23 3.87
CA TYR A 77 6.54 13.65 5.26
C TYR A 77 7.84 14.27 5.76
N GLY A 78 7.71 15.32 6.56
CA GLY A 78 8.79 15.95 7.28
C GLY A 78 8.47 16.04 8.77
N SER A 79 9.48 16.17 9.61
CA SER A 79 9.31 16.39 11.04
C SER A 79 8.61 17.73 11.32
N LEU A 80 7.93 17.81 12.47
CA LEU A 80 7.31 19.05 12.93
C LEU A 80 8.28 19.79 13.85
N ASP A 81 8.71 20.97 13.44
CA ASP A 81 9.40 21.88 14.36
C ASP A 81 8.42 22.41 15.40
N LEU A 82 8.58 21.93 16.63
CA LEU A 82 7.70 22.29 17.75
C LEU A 82 7.80 23.74 18.18
N ASN A 83 8.88 24.46 17.82
CA ASN A 83 9.07 25.86 18.18
C ASN A 83 8.32 26.78 17.21
N THR A 84 8.31 26.43 15.93
CA THR A 84 7.69 27.24 14.87
C THR A 84 6.32 26.72 14.44
N GLY A 85 5.97 25.47 14.79
CA GLY A 85 4.76 24.79 14.35
C GLY A 85 4.72 24.50 12.85
N LYS A 86 5.86 24.50 12.16
CA LYS A 86 5.97 24.25 10.72
C LYS A 86 6.56 22.87 10.46
N ALA A 87 6.04 22.22 9.42
CA ALA A 87 6.65 21.00 8.90
C ALA A 87 7.97 21.35 8.16
N GLU A 88 9.00 20.59 8.45
CA GLU A 88 10.27 20.64 7.75
C GLU A 88 10.18 19.92 6.39
N GLN A 89 11.22 20.06 5.58
CA GLN A 89 11.33 19.29 4.34
C GLN A 89 11.53 17.79 4.66
N PRO A 90 11.11 16.89 3.76
CA PRO A 90 11.40 15.46 3.92
C PRO A 90 12.90 15.19 4.04
N ALA A 91 13.28 14.28 4.95
CA ALA A 91 14.68 13.95 5.25
C ALA A 91 14.95 12.44 5.24
N SER A 92 14.14 11.66 4.50
CA SER A 92 14.28 10.21 4.41
C SER A 92 15.65 9.78 3.88
N THR A 93 16.14 8.64 4.36
CA THR A 93 17.47 8.11 4.04
C THR A 93 17.56 7.47 2.65
N PHE A 94 16.42 7.13 2.05
CA PHE A 94 16.32 6.58 0.70
C PHE A 94 15.05 7.09 -0.01
N PRO A 95 15.00 7.04 -1.36
CA PRO A 95 13.80 7.35 -2.10
C PRO A 95 12.74 6.27 -1.88
N GLY A 96 11.62 6.65 -1.30
CA GLY A 96 10.49 5.76 -1.18
C GLY A 96 9.74 5.59 -2.51
N SER A 97 8.83 4.63 -2.57
CA SER A 97 8.01 4.39 -3.76
C SER A 97 6.60 3.92 -3.40
N TYR A 98 5.64 4.32 -4.21
CA TYR A 98 4.29 3.78 -4.19
C TYR A 98 3.83 3.48 -5.60
N ARG A 99 3.41 2.24 -5.83
CA ARG A 99 2.89 1.77 -7.11
C ARG A 99 1.52 1.14 -6.91
N ARG A 100 0.58 1.46 -7.79
CA ARG A 100 -0.77 0.93 -7.70
C ARG A 100 -1.32 0.57 -9.07
N ASN A 101 -1.92 -0.60 -9.16
CA ASN A 101 -2.79 -1.03 -10.24
C ASN A 101 -4.21 -1.09 -9.71
N ASN A 102 -5.14 -0.43 -10.35
CA ASN A 102 -6.55 -0.45 -10.00
C ASN A 102 -7.38 -0.70 -11.24
N LEU A 103 -8.16 -1.78 -11.25
CA LEU A 103 -9.13 -2.10 -12.29
C LEU A 103 -10.51 -2.12 -11.67
N ILE A 104 -11.43 -1.34 -12.21
CA ILE A 104 -12.84 -1.34 -11.84
C ILE A 104 -13.65 -1.72 -13.06
N THR A 105 -14.52 -2.70 -12.94
CA THR A 105 -15.45 -3.11 -13.99
C THR A 105 -16.88 -3.03 -13.49
N GLY A 106 -17.81 -2.74 -14.38
CA GLY A 106 -19.23 -2.65 -14.05
C GLY A 106 -20.10 -3.21 -15.17
N LEU A 107 -21.17 -3.89 -14.78
CA LEU A 107 -22.25 -4.34 -15.66
C LEU A 107 -23.57 -3.85 -15.08
N THR A 108 -24.27 -3.01 -15.80
CA THR A 108 -25.64 -2.64 -15.47
C THR A 108 -26.60 -3.17 -16.52
N LEU A 109 -27.56 -3.97 -16.08
CA LEU A 109 -28.71 -4.37 -16.86
C LEU A 109 -29.92 -3.61 -16.35
N SER A 110 -30.64 -2.95 -17.22
CA SER A 110 -31.85 -2.22 -16.86
C SER A 110 -33.01 -2.57 -17.78
N TYR A 111 -34.20 -2.54 -17.23
CA TYR A 111 -35.46 -2.81 -17.92
C TYR A 111 -36.49 -1.72 -17.60
N ASP A 112 -37.04 -1.13 -18.65
CA ASP A 112 -38.07 -0.11 -18.55
C ASP A 112 -39.43 -0.69 -18.97
N ALA A 113 -40.27 -1.04 -17.99
CA ALA A 113 -41.67 -1.36 -18.20
C ALA A 113 -42.51 -0.08 -18.24
N ASN A 114 -43.78 -0.20 -18.59
CA ASN A 114 -44.73 0.97 -18.63
C ASN A 114 -44.94 1.62 -17.26
N THR A 115 -44.87 0.85 -16.17
CA THR A 115 -45.20 1.29 -14.80
C THR A 115 -44.03 1.33 -13.85
N PHE A 116 -42.96 0.58 -14.12
CA PHE A 116 -41.76 0.51 -13.30
C PHE A 116 -40.48 0.42 -14.14
N SER A 117 -39.35 0.72 -13.53
CA SER A 117 -38.03 0.40 -14.04
C SER A 117 -37.26 -0.47 -13.04
N LEU A 118 -36.56 -1.46 -13.55
CA LEU A 118 -35.68 -2.36 -12.81
C LEU A 118 -34.25 -2.13 -13.28
N ALA A 119 -33.29 -2.10 -12.37
CA ALA A 119 -31.87 -2.15 -12.70
C ALA A 119 -31.13 -3.13 -11.79
N SER A 120 -30.18 -3.83 -12.37
CA SER A 120 -29.22 -4.70 -11.69
C SER A 120 -27.84 -4.21 -12.05
N THR A 121 -27.05 -3.79 -11.06
CA THR A 121 -25.66 -3.34 -11.25
C THR A 121 -24.73 -4.25 -10.48
N THR A 122 -23.82 -4.90 -11.22
CA THR A 122 -22.71 -5.68 -10.67
C THR A 122 -21.43 -4.91 -10.90
N SER A 123 -20.59 -4.74 -9.88
CA SER A 123 -19.23 -4.22 -10.06
C SER A 123 -18.18 -5.14 -9.45
N TYR A 124 -16.99 -5.07 -10.02
CA TYR A 124 -15.81 -5.74 -9.50
C TYR A 124 -14.63 -4.80 -9.52
N GLN A 125 -13.88 -4.79 -8.42
CA GLN A 125 -12.63 -4.05 -8.28
C GLN A 125 -11.48 -5.01 -7.97
N TYR A 126 -10.41 -4.86 -8.71
CA TYR A 126 -9.10 -5.42 -8.42
C TYR A 126 -8.13 -4.28 -8.13
N LEU A 127 -7.53 -4.28 -6.95
CA LEU A 127 -6.50 -3.32 -6.57
C LEU A 127 -5.29 -4.09 -6.07
N LYS A 128 -4.12 -3.74 -6.64
CA LYS A 128 -2.82 -4.22 -6.15
C LYS A 128 -1.91 -3.02 -6.00
N ASP A 129 -1.41 -2.82 -4.80
CA ASP A 129 -0.42 -1.78 -4.55
C ASP A 129 0.83 -2.32 -3.87
N HIS A 130 1.88 -1.55 -3.98
CA HIS A 130 3.17 -1.75 -3.33
C HIS A 130 3.66 -0.41 -2.82
N MET A 131 4.01 -0.34 -1.55
CA MET A 131 4.58 0.82 -0.90
C MET A 131 5.91 0.43 -0.25
N TYR A 132 6.93 1.26 -0.44
CA TYR A 132 8.21 1.15 0.24
C TYR A 132 8.61 2.53 0.72
N MET A 133 8.81 2.69 2.01
CA MET A 133 9.04 4.00 2.60
C MET A 133 9.92 3.94 3.84
N ASP A 134 10.65 5.01 4.04
CA ASP A 134 11.26 5.35 5.30
C ASP A 134 10.15 5.71 6.30
N GLN A 135 10.09 5.00 7.42
CA GLN A 135 8.99 5.12 8.38
C GLN A 135 9.28 6.12 9.50
N ASP A 136 10.55 6.49 9.70
CA ASP A 136 10.93 7.45 10.73
C ASP A 136 11.02 8.89 10.23
N TYR A 137 11.14 9.10 8.90
CA TYR A 137 11.19 10.40 8.23
C TYR A 137 12.35 11.31 8.69
N LEU A 138 13.45 10.71 9.17
CA LEU A 138 14.61 11.38 9.72
C LEU A 138 15.85 11.14 8.84
N GLU A 139 16.90 11.91 9.09
CA GLU A 139 18.22 11.69 8.49
C GLU A 139 18.93 10.44 9.02
N ALA A 140 18.53 9.95 10.18
CA ALA A 140 19.04 8.72 10.77
C ALA A 140 18.21 7.53 10.32
N ASP A 141 18.88 6.48 9.87
CA ASP A 141 18.29 5.27 9.30
C ASP A 141 17.86 4.31 10.41
N TYR A 142 16.66 4.52 10.97
CA TYR A 142 16.12 3.69 12.05
C TYR A 142 15.22 2.57 11.54
N MET A 143 14.30 2.89 10.64
CA MET A 143 13.21 1.98 10.33
C MET A 143 12.62 2.22 8.94
N ARG A 144 12.39 1.16 8.20
CA ARG A 144 11.69 1.18 6.92
C ARG A 144 10.51 0.21 6.91
N MET A 145 9.50 0.52 6.14
CA MET A 145 8.32 -0.30 5.95
C MET A 145 8.13 -0.62 4.47
N MET A 146 7.80 -1.86 4.21
CA MET A 146 7.27 -2.30 2.93
C MET A 146 5.82 -2.74 3.13
N GLN A 147 4.93 -2.41 2.21
CA GLN A 147 3.55 -2.88 2.24
C GLN A 147 3.14 -3.31 0.84
N ASP A 148 2.67 -4.54 0.75
CA ASP A 148 2.00 -5.08 -0.42
C ASP A 148 0.53 -5.32 -0.08
N GLN A 149 -0.38 -4.76 -0.86
CA GLN A 149 -1.80 -5.00 -0.72
C GLN A 149 -2.39 -5.63 -1.98
N LEU A 150 -3.28 -6.56 -1.78
CA LEU A 150 -4.12 -7.15 -2.83
C LEU A 150 -5.57 -7.13 -2.35
N GLN A 151 -6.39 -6.36 -3.02
CA GLN A 151 -7.81 -6.27 -2.76
C GLN A 151 -8.61 -6.77 -3.96
N ASN A 152 -9.60 -7.61 -3.66
CA ASN A 152 -10.68 -7.93 -4.57
C ASN A 152 -11.99 -7.52 -3.89
N ALA A 153 -12.83 -6.79 -4.59
CA ALA A 153 -14.13 -6.38 -4.08
C ALA A 153 -15.21 -6.59 -5.16
N MET A 154 -16.36 -7.01 -4.73
CA MET A 154 -17.52 -7.20 -5.59
C MET A 154 -18.74 -6.54 -4.95
N THR A 155 -19.54 -5.85 -5.75
CA THR A 155 -20.81 -5.31 -5.32
C THR A 155 -21.94 -5.75 -6.25
N GLN A 156 -23.12 -5.93 -5.68
CA GLN A 156 -24.36 -6.19 -6.42
C GLN A 156 -25.44 -5.26 -5.87
N GLU A 157 -26.05 -4.52 -6.76
CA GLU A 157 -27.18 -3.65 -6.45
C GLU A 157 -28.40 -4.02 -7.32
N PHE A 158 -29.55 -4.06 -6.71
CA PHE A 158 -30.85 -4.12 -7.38
C PHE A 158 -31.63 -2.88 -7.02
N SER A 159 -32.22 -2.22 -8.01
CA SER A 159 -33.11 -1.10 -7.79
C SER A 159 -34.40 -1.25 -8.61
N LEU A 160 -35.51 -0.97 -7.98
CA LEU A 160 -36.84 -1.00 -8.57
C LEU A 160 -37.55 0.30 -8.24
N LYS A 161 -38.03 0.99 -9.25
CA LYS A 161 -38.66 2.33 -9.10
C LYS A 161 -39.97 2.41 -9.89
N SER A 162 -40.97 3.10 -9.33
CA SER A 162 -42.17 3.41 -10.08
C SER A 162 -41.87 4.46 -11.17
N ARG A 163 -42.38 4.24 -12.36
CA ARG A 163 -42.34 5.19 -13.48
C ARG A 163 -43.63 6.03 -13.56
N LYS A 164 -44.72 5.51 -13.02
CA LYS A 164 -46.01 6.22 -12.91
C LYS A 164 -46.43 6.26 -11.46
N PRO A 165 -47.11 7.31 -11.04
CA PRO A 165 -47.63 7.37 -9.70
C PRO A 165 -48.72 6.32 -9.48
N VAL A 166 -48.68 5.63 -8.36
CA VAL A 166 -49.71 4.72 -7.88
C VAL A 166 -50.82 5.59 -7.27
N GLY A 167 -52.08 5.38 -7.65
CA GLY A 167 -53.18 6.19 -7.21
C GLY A 167 -53.12 7.67 -7.63
N GLY A 168 -52.33 7.99 -8.67
CA GLY A 168 -52.16 9.34 -9.19
C GLY A 168 -51.21 10.26 -8.41
N VAL A 169 -50.66 9.80 -7.27
CA VAL A 169 -49.87 10.64 -6.34
C VAL A 169 -48.56 10.01 -5.89
N TRP A 170 -48.53 8.69 -5.63
CA TRP A 170 -47.41 8.05 -4.94
C TRP A 170 -46.39 7.49 -5.91
N HIS A 171 -45.11 7.92 -5.75
CA HIS A 171 -43.97 7.30 -6.34
C HIS A 171 -43.18 6.49 -5.28
N TRP A 172 -42.72 5.32 -5.64
CA TRP A 172 -41.95 4.44 -4.74
C TRP A 172 -40.67 4.00 -5.38
N ALA A 173 -39.69 3.68 -4.55
CA ALA A 173 -38.44 3.03 -4.92
C ALA A 173 -38.12 2.00 -3.84
N ALA A 174 -37.56 0.87 -4.27
CA ALA A 174 -37.01 -0.20 -3.42
C ALA A 174 -35.69 -0.67 -3.99
N GLY A 175 -34.81 -1.15 -3.14
CA GLY A 175 -33.51 -1.64 -3.57
C GLY A 175 -32.92 -2.63 -2.59
N ALA A 176 -31.93 -3.39 -3.05
CA ALA A 176 -31.11 -4.26 -2.24
C ALA A 176 -29.67 -4.10 -2.68
N PHE A 177 -28.74 -4.12 -1.74
CA PHE A 177 -27.33 -3.99 -1.95
C PHE A 177 -26.58 -5.08 -1.20
N PHE A 178 -25.58 -5.65 -1.89
CA PHE A 178 -24.62 -6.57 -1.30
C PHE A 178 -23.20 -6.17 -1.70
N SER A 179 -22.28 -6.22 -0.77
CA SER A 179 -20.84 -6.08 -1.06
C SER A 179 -20.01 -7.14 -0.35
N ALA A 180 -18.97 -7.59 -1.02
CA ALA A 180 -17.96 -8.48 -0.46
C ALA A 180 -16.58 -7.95 -0.85
N GLN A 181 -15.67 -7.91 0.11
CA GLN A 181 -14.30 -7.47 -0.08
C GLN A 181 -13.35 -8.47 0.57
N TRP A 182 -12.26 -8.78 -0.12
CA TRP A 182 -11.15 -9.59 0.38
C TRP A 182 -9.88 -8.77 0.24
N LEU A 183 -9.30 -8.39 1.36
CA LEU A 183 -8.05 -7.64 1.44
C LEU A 183 -6.99 -8.55 2.05
N LYS A 184 -5.87 -8.68 1.36
CA LYS A 184 -4.63 -9.25 1.88
C LYS A 184 -3.59 -8.14 1.94
N THR A 185 -3.04 -7.90 3.13
CA THR A 185 -1.95 -6.96 3.34
C THR A 185 -0.74 -7.71 3.87
N ASN A 186 0.41 -7.50 3.25
CA ASN A 186 1.71 -7.92 3.73
C ASN A 186 2.53 -6.67 3.99
N GLY A 187 2.85 -6.39 5.27
CA GLY A 187 3.47 -5.13 5.71
C GLY A 187 4.62 -5.37 6.68
N PRO A 188 5.74 -5.97 6.22
CA PRO A 188 6.91 -6.12 7.08
C PRO A 188 7.53 -4.76 7.40
N VAL A 189 8.00 -4.62 8.65
CA VAL A 189 8.82 -3.51 9.11
C VAL A 189 10.23 -4.03 9.34
N PHE A 190 11.23 -3.29 8.90
CA PHE A 190 12.65 -3.59 9.08
C PHE A 190 13.28 -2.50 9.93
N PHE A 191 14.14 -2.91 10.85
CA PHE A 191 14.92 -1.99 11.67
C PHE A 191 16.31 -1.86 11.06
N ASP A 192 16.73 -0.64 10.81
CA ASP A 192 17.95 -0.32 10.08
C ASP A 192 19.12 0.02 11.02
N SER A 193 20.24 0.45 10.47
CA SER A 193 21.52 0.49 11.16
C SER A 193 21.56 1.39 12.40
N ALA A 194 20.88 2.51 12.38
CA ALA A 194 20.84 3.42 13.52
C ALA A 194 20.17 2.79 14.76
N MET A 195 19.24 1.85 14.56
CA MET A 195 18.60 1.10 15.63
C MET A 195 19.35 -0.19 15.96
N THR A 196 19.76 -0.97 14.95
CA THR A 196 20.33 -2.30 15.15
C THR A 196 21.77 -2.28 15.62
N THR A 197 22.58 -1.28 15.20
CA THR A 197 24.00 -1.18 15.57
C THR A 197 24.21 -1.02 17.08
N PRO A 198 23.53 -0.12 17.79
CA PRO A 198 23.67 -0.02 19.25
C PRO A 198 23.28 -1.30 19.98
N ILE A 199 22.22 -1.95 19.52
CA ILE A 199 21.74 -3.23 20.07
C ILE A 199 22.78 -4.33 19.82
N GLY A 200 23.28 -4.44 18.60
CA GLY A 200 24.31 -5.37 18.23
C GLY A 200 25.58 -5.21 19.07
N ASN A 201 26.03 -3.96 19.24
CA ASN A 201 27.20 -3.64 20.06
C ASN A 201 26.97 -4.03 21.54
N ALA A 202 25.80 -3.78 22.10
CA ALA A 202 25.49 -4.16 23.47
C ALA A 202 25.50 -5.69 23.65
N ILE A 203 24.89 -6.42 22.74
CA ILE A 203 24.88 -7.89 22.75
C ILE A 203 26.30 -8.43 22.56
N GLN A 204 27.07 -7.87 21.64
CA GLN A 204 28.46 -8.24 21.38
C GLN A 204 29.34 -8.06 22.63
N GLN A 205 29.21 -6.94 23.33
CA GLN A 205 29.92 -6.68 24.59
C GLN A 205 29.54 -7.71 25.67
N GLN A 206 28.25 -8.01 25.80
CA GLN A 206 27.78 -9.02 26.76
C GLN A 206 28.32 -10.41 26.43
N MET A 207 28.29 -10.81 25.17
CA MET A 207 28.84 -12.09 24.72
C MET A 207 30.35 -12.17 24.89
N TYR A 208 31.07 -11.10 24.58
CA TYR A 208 32.52 -11.01 24.79
C TYR A 208 32.86 -11.17 26.29
N GLY A 209 32.15 -10.48 27.17
CA GLY A 209 32.34 -10.58 28.61
C GLY A 209 32.09 -12.01 29.15
N ALA A 210 30.98 -12.63 28.72
CA ALA A 210 30.65 -14.01 29.11
C ALA A 210 31.69 -15.00 28.58
N MET A 211 32.14 -14.88 27.34
CA MET A 211 33.18 -15.75 26.75
C MET A 211 34.52 -15.57 27.42
N LEU A 212 34.90 -14.32 27.73
CA LEU A 212 36.13 -13.98 28.45
C LEU A 212 36.16 -14.65 29.82
N GLN A 213 35.11 -14.54 30.60
CA GLN A 213 34.99 -15.16 31.93
C GLN A 213 35.03 -16.69 31.87
N ALA A 214 34.30 -17.29 30.92
CA ALA A 214 34.28 -18.74 30.75
C ALA A 214 35.64 -19.30 30.33
N MET A 215 36.36 -18.62 29.43
CA MET A 215 37.68 -19.00 29.01
C MET A 215 38.71 -18.83 30.14
N ALA A 216 38.69 -17.71 30.85
CA ALA A 216 39.55 -17.45 31.99
C ALA A 216 39.43 -18.54 33.07
N GLN A 217 38.20 -18.93 33.41
CA GLN A 217 37.94 -20.01 34.35
C GLN A 217 38.53 -21.35 33.93
N ARG A 218 38.41 -21.69 32.63
CA ARG A 218 38.96 -22.95 32.09
C ARG A 218 40.49 -22.95 32.05
N MET A 219 41.09 -21.79 32.02
CA MET A 219 42.57 -21.62 31.89
C MET A 219 43.24 -21.44 33.25
N MET A 220 42.48 -21.29 34.33
CA MET A 220 43.00 -21.16 35.69
C MET A 220 43.90 -22.37 36.06
N ARG A 221 45.13 -22.08 36.48
CA ARG A 221 46.11 -23.07 36.93
C ARG A 221 46.62 -22.68 38.34
N PRO A 222 47.15 -23.64 39.10
CA PRO A 222 47.77 -23.30 40.38
C PRO A 222 48.89 -22.26 40.20
N GLY A 223 48.82 -21.16 40.97
CA GLY A 223 49.76 -20.05 40.89
C GLY A 223 49.42 -18.94 39.87
N MET A 224 48.35 -19.07 39.04
CA MET A 224 47.89 -18.04 38.14
C MET A 224 46.82 -17.17 38.84
N THR A 225 46.93 -15.86 38.71
CA THR A 225 45.90 -14.93 39.17
C THR A 225 44.74 -14.89 38.20
N HIS A 226 43.56 -14.52 38.68
CA HIS A 226 42.37 -14.35 37.85
C HIS A 226 42.60 -13.31 36.73
N GLU A 227 43.30 -12.24 37.05
CA GLU A 227 43.65 -11.19 36.10
C GLU A 227 44.60 -11.72 34.96
N GLN A 228 45.53 -12.54 35.30
CA GLN A 228 46.39 -13.21 34.29
C GLN A 228 45.60 -14.16 33.38
N ALA A 229 44.64 -14.89 33.94
CA ALA A 229 43.75 -15.75 33.17
C ALA A 229 42.85 -14.94 32.24
N LEU A 230 42.27 -13.81 32.68
CA LEU A 230 41.50 -12.90 31.84
C LEU A 230 42.32 -12.32 30.70
N ALA A 231 43.55 -11.85 30.97
CA ALA A 231 44.44 -11.29 29.95
C ALA A 231 44.77 -12.30 28.86
N LEU A 232 45.05 -13.56 29.25
CA LEU A 232 45.35 -14.64 28.31
C LEU A 232 44.09 -15.02 27.50
N ALA A 233 42.94 -15.09 28.13
CA ALA A 233 41.69 -15.36 27.45
C ALA A 233 41.34 -14.24 26.42
N ALA A 234 41.55 -12.97 26.77
CA ALA A 234 41.36 -11.85 25.85
C ALA A 234 42.22 -11.96 24.60
N GLN A 235 43.53 -12.27 24.77
CA GLN A 235 44.44 -12.47 23.65
C GLN A 235 44.00 -13.63 22.74
N MET A 236 43.48 -14.72 23.31
CA MET A 236 42.98 -15.84 22.52
C MET A 236 41.72 -15.50 21.74
N ILE A 237 40.80 -14.76 22.34
CA ILE A 237 39.58 -14.28 21.67
C ILE A 237 39.96 -13.36 20.48
N GLU A 238 40.87 -12.42 20.69
CA GLU A 238 41.35 -11.52 19.63
C GLU A 238 42.04 -12.29 18.48
N ARG A 239 42.92 -13.27 18.80
CA ARG A 239 43.56 -14.12 17.80
C ARG A 239 42.58 -14.98 17.01
N ALA A 240 41.46 -15.35 17.62
CA ALA A 240 40.36 -16.09 16.96
C ALA A 240 39.46 -15.19 16.09
N GLY A 241 39.76 -13.89 15.97
CA GLY A 241 38.99 -12.95 15.18
C GLY A 241 37.97 -12.12 15.98
N GLY A 242 38.05 -12.19 17.31
CA GLY A 242 37.12 -11.47 18.19
C GLY A 242 35.71 -12.07 18.23
N VAL A 243 34.76 -11.29 18.75
CA VAL A 243 33.33 -11.57 18.69
C VAL A 243 32.70 -10.51 17.78
N SER A 244 32.14 -10.92 16.67
CA SER A 244 31.36 -10.03 15.81
C SER A 244 29.92 -10.53 15.75
N MET A 245 28.98 -9.61 15.74
CA MET A 245 27.57 -9.91 15.59
C MET A 245 26.94 -8.89 14.65
N ASN A 246 26.27 -9.38 13.63
CA ASN A 246 25.37 -8.58 12.82
C ASN A 246 23.94 -8.89 13.27
N VAL A 247 23.19 -7.87 13.68
CA VAL A 247 21.81 -8.00 14.16
C VAL A 247 20.89 -7.48 13.07
N GLU A 248 20.13 -8.39 12.48
CA GLU A 248 19.01 -8.04 11.63
C GLU A 248 17.71 -8.18 12.43
N MET A 249 16.92 -7.12 12.45
CA MET A 249 15.65 -7.10 13.15
C MET A 249 14.54 -6.68 12.20
N GLY A 250 13.39 -7.33 12.32
CA GLY A 250 12.20 -6.99 11.57
C GLY A 250 10.96 -7.62 12.17
N ALA A 251 9.82 -7.04 11.88
CA ALA A 251 8.52 -7.55 12.28
C ALA A 251 7.74 -7.91 11.01
N PRO A 252 7.50 -9.20 10.73
CA PRO A 252 6.64 -9.62 9.63
C PRO A 252 5.19 -9.29 9.98
N GLY A 253 4.43 -8.82 8.98
CA GLY A 253 3.00 -8.54 9.14
C GLY A 253 2.23 -9.01 7.92
N THR A 254 1.36 -10.02 8.07
CA THR A 254 0.43 -10.45 7.02
C THR A 254 -0.97 -10.51 7.60
N TYR A 255 -1.90 -9.79 6.96
CA TYR A 255 -3.28 -9.67 7.39
C TYR A 255 -4.22 -10.07 6.26
N HIS A 256 -5.29 -10.79 6.61
CA HIS A 256 -6.40 -11.09 5.73
C HIS A 256 -7.67 -10.52 6.34
N THR A 257 -8.32 -9.63 5.63
CA THR A 257 -9.50 -8.91 6.14
C THR A 257 -10.66 -9.06 5.17
N PRO A 258 -11.48 -10.12 5.30
CA PRO A 258 -12.74 -10.24 4.56
C PRO A 258 -13.80 -9.31 5.19
N GLN A 259 -14.58 -8.63 4.34
CA GLN A 259 -15.70 -7.79 4.76
C GLN A 259 -16.92 -8.07 3.89
N TYR A 260 -18.09 -8.12 4.52
CA TYR A 260 -19.36 -8.33 3.85
C TYR A 260 -20.39 -7.33 4.36
N ASN A 261 -21.13 -6.70 3.45
CA ASN A 261 -22.18 -5.75 3.77
C ASN A 261 -23.44 -6.09 2.98
N ILE A 262 -24.60 -5.97 3.63
CA ILE A 262 -25.91 -6.13 3.03
C ILE A 262 -26.76 -4.92 3.42
N GLY A 263 -27.48 -4.35 2.46
CA GLY A 263 -28.39 -3.22 2.66
C GLY A 263 -29.68 -3.41 1.84
N PHE A 264 -30.77 -2.82 2.33
CA PHE A 264 -32.10 -2.83 1.68
C PHE A 264 -32.67 -1.42 1.60
#